data_169ce1b6cb86c386aa6d05f96d0a7378
#
_entry.id   169ce1b6cb86c386aa6d05f96d0a7378
#
_cell.length_a   1.000
_cell.length_b   1.000
_cell.length_c   1.000
_cell.angle_alpha   90.00
_cell.angle_beta   90.00
_cell.angle_gamma   90.00
#
_symmetry.space_group_name_H-M   'P 1'
#
loop_
_entity.id
_entity.type
_entity.pdbx_description
1 polymer ?
#
loop_
_entity_poly.entity_id
_entity_poly.type
_entity_poly.pdbx_seq_one_letter_code
_entity_poly.pdbx_strand_id
1 'polypeptide(L)'
;MNANYKHGIVSKDDLVITDGNINVTSASTAMEGKDSVKISGGTFNISAGTNGIKSTNTEASDKGFISVTGGSFTVVANNDAFEAETVLSIEGGSFDITTGGGSANASMKSDGTPNRNWQNNMSNGGGGPNGMGRPDDNGNGMGGDPPAMPTADDTGLTIETAANTTTDSTDTTDNTSTSAKALKAGNEVNISGGEFKIDSADDSVHSNGNIVITGGNISVASGDNGMHANGNLTISDGTVDITKSYEGIEGSIVTIDGGTISVVASDDGINCAGGSDTGSTDRMGADQFSSQDGVELNINGGTVTIDADGDGLDSNGNFTMVGGTVCVCGPTNSGNDALDYNGTATVTGGT
;
A
#
# COMPACT_ATOMS: atom_id res chain seq x y z
N MET A 1 29.04 8.42 4.97
CA MET A 1 29.06 9.29 3.76
C MET A 1 27.91 10.26 3.85
N ASN A 2 28.13 11.53 3.53
CA ASN A 2 27.05 12.54 3.53
C ASN A 2 26.99 13.15 2.13
N ALA A 3 25.86 12.95 1.45
CA ALA A 3 25.60 13.48 0.11
C ALA A 3 24.51 14.55 0.20
N ASN A 4 24.91 15.78 0.49
CA ASN A 4 24.00 16.89 0.81
C ASN A 4 23.21 17.42 -0.40
N TYR A 5 23.43 16.90 -1.61
CA TYR A 5 22.83 17.44 -2.82
C TYR A 5 22.17 16.41 -3.74
N LYS A 6 22.71 15.18 -3.79
CA LYS A 6 22.17 14.10 -4.65
C LYS A 6 22.28 12.74 -3.96
N HIS A 7 22.52 11.70 -4.75
CA HIS A 7 22.67 10.32 -4.32
C HIS A 7 23.93 10.11 -3.48
N GLY A 8 23.90 9.11 -2.61
CA GLY A 8 25.06 8.74 -1.79
C GLY A 8 26.07 7.88 -2.56
N ILE A 9 25.68 6.69 -2.97
CA ILE A 9 26.50 5.73 -3.73
C ILE A 9 25.77 5.42 -5.03
N VAL A 10 26.45 5.55 -6.17
CA VAL A 10 25.86 5.26 -7.48
C VAL A 10 26.79 4.41 -8.31
N SER A 11 26.28 3.32 -8.85
CA SER A 11 26.88 2.56 -9.95
C SER A 11 26.05 2.73 -11.22
N LYS A 12 26.72 2.91 -12.35
CA LYS A 12 26.04 2.96 -13.65
C LYS A 12 25.74 1.58 -14.23
N ASP A 13 26.26 0.57 -13.59
CA ASP A 13 26.03 -0.83 -13.88
C ASP A 13 25.61 -1.53 -12.57
N ASP A 14 26.30 -2.60 -12.17
CA ASP A 14 26.06 -3.32 -10.95
C ASP A 14 26.64 -2.61 -9.72
N LEU A 15 25.90 -2.56 -8.63
CA LEU A 15 26.37 -2.23 -7.28
C LEU A 15 26.44 -3.52 -6.46
N VAL A 16 27.64 -3.98 -6.15
CA VAL A 16 27.88 -5.23 -5.41
C VAL A 16 28.54 -4.92 -4.07
N ILE A 17 27.91 -5.36 -2.99
CA ILE A 17 28.43 -5.20 -1.62
C ILE A 17 28.41 -6.56 -0.93
N THR A 18 29.60 -7.01 -0.51
CA THR A 18 29.75 -8.33 0.14
C THR A 18 29.82 -8.21 1.66
N ASP A 19 30.33 -7.10 2.17
CA ASP A 19 30.47 -6.84 3.61
C ASP A 19 30.86 -5.36 3.84
N GLY A 20 30.85 -4.91 5.07
CA GLY A 20 31.29 -3.59 5.49
C GLY A 20 30.31 -2.87 6.41
N ASN A 21 30.76 -1.74 6.94
CA ASN A 21 29.89 -0.83 7.71
C ASN A 21 29.63 0.42 6.87
N ILE A 22 28.43 0.54 6.36
CA ILE A 22 28.04 1.55 5.38
C ILE A 22 27.00 2.48 6.01
N ASN A 23 27.43 3.71 6.24
CA ASN A 23 26.57 4.77 6.75
C ASN A 23 26.37 5.81 5.66
N VAL A 24 25.14 6.01 5.20
CA VAL A 24 24.81 6.96 4.13
C VAL A 24 23.70 7.88 4.59
N THR A 25 23.96 9.18 4.47
CA THR A 25 22.91 10.21 4.52
C THR A 25 22.92 10.92 3.18
N SER A 26 21.78 10.98 2.50
CA SER A 26 21.67 11.61 1.18
C SER A 26 20.44 12.50 1.09
N ALA A 27 20.55 13.55 0.29
CA ALA A 27 19.41 14.42 -0.04
C ALA A 27 18.45 13.80 -1.07
N SER A 28 18.89 12.72 -1.74
CA SER A 28 18.10 11.96 -2.71
C SER A 28 18.25 10.46 -2.39
N THR A 29 18.35 9.58 -3.40
CA THR A 29 18.55 8.15 -3.22
C THR A 29 19.89 7.86 -2.52
N ALA A 30 19.88 7.00 -1.50
CA ALA A 30 21.11 6.71 -0.77
C ALA A 30 22.04 5.80 -1.55
N MET A 31 21.54 4.73 -2.14
CA MET A 31 22.35 3.75 -2.88
C MET A 31 21.62 3.36 -4.17
N GLU A 32 22.32 3.41 -5.30
CA GLU A 32 21.75 3.10 -6.60
C GLU A 32 22.72 2.23 -7.43
N GLY A 33 22.21 1.15 -7.98
CA GLY A 33 22.84 0.38 -9.04
C GLY A 33 21.93 0.34 -10.25
N LYS A 34 22.37 0.90 -11.40
CA LYS A 34 21.47 0.96 -12.56
C LYS A 34 21.00 -0.43 -12.98
N ASP A 35 21.92 -1.34 -13.20
CA ASP A 35 21.61 -2.68 -13.70
C ASP A 35 21.18 -3.64 -12.58
N SER A 36 21.84 -3.57 -11.43
CA SER A 36 21.44 -4.31 -10.26
C SER A 36 22.06 -3.79 -8.98
N VAL A 37 21.45 -4.15 -7.84
CA VAL A 37 22.06 -4.06 -6.52
C VAL A 37 22.12 -5.46 -5.92
N LYS A 38 23.34 -5.90 -5.54
CA LYS A 38 23.57 -7.21 -4.94
C LYS A 38 24.26 -7.05 -3.58
N ILE A 39 23.62 -7.51 -2.51
CA ILE A 39 24.15 -7.38 -1.15
C ILE A 39 24.16 -8.76 -0.50
N SER A 40 25.33 -9.21 -0.08
CA SER A 40 25.47 -10.51 0.61
C SER A 40 25.82 -10.40 2.10
N GLY A 41 26.13 -9.21 2.59
CA GLY A 41 26.43 -8.96 3.99
C GLY A 41 26.75 -7.50 4.25
N GLY A 42 27.07 -7.19 5.50
CA GLY A 42 27.41 -5.85 5.96
C GLY A 42 26.38 -5.26 6.91
N THR A 43 26.70 -4.08 7.43
CA THR A 43 25.80 -3.29 8.29
C THR A 43 25.53 -1.95 7.61
N PHE A 44 24.27 -1.63 7.43
CA PHE A 44 23.81 -0.46 6.70
C PHE A 44 22.98 0.44 7.60
N ASN A 45 23.39 1.72 7.71
CA ASN A 45 22.60 2.77 8.32
C ASN A 45 22.32 3.82 7.24
N ILE A 46 21.11 3.88 6.77
CA ILE A 46 20.68 4.67 5.62
C ILE A 46 19.65 5.69 6.04
N SER A 47 19.90 6.96 5.68
CA SER A 47 18.95 8.05 5.76
C SER A 47 18.85 8.71 4.39
N ALA A 48 17.73 8.56 3.71
CA ALA A 48 17.52 9.00 2.34
C ALA A 48 16.44 10.05 2.22
N GLY A 49 16.74 11.11 1.48
CA GLY A 49 15.76 12.16 1.16
C GLY A 49 14.71 11.71 0.13
N THR A 50 14.99 10.64 -0.62
CA THR A 50 14.05 9.91 -1.46
C THR A 50 14.17 8.43 -1.16
N ASN A 51 14.69 7.60 -2.07
CA ASN A 51 14.72 6.15 -1.92
C ASN A 51 16.00 5.68 -1.17
N GLY A 52 15.88 4.64 -0.38
CA GLY A 52 16.99 4.03 0.32
C GLY A 52 17.95 3.32 -0.65
N ILE A 53 17.53 2.21 -1.21
CA ILE A 53 18.30 1.38 -2.15
C ILE A 53 17.47 1.16 -3.41
N LYS A 54 18.02 1.50 -4.58
CA LYS A 54 17.27 1.47 -5.85
C LYS A 54 18.05 0.82 -6.98
N SER A 55 17.35 0.08 -7.85
CA SER A 55 17.82 -0.30 -9.19
C SER A 55 16.86 0.26 -10.24
N THR A 56 17.40 0.70 -11.41
CA THR A 56 16.65 1.60 -12.31
C THR A 56 16.67 1.17 -13.77
N ASN A 57 17.17 -0.02 -14.10
CA ASN A 57 17.22 -0.45 -15.50
C ASN A 57 15.90 -1.01 -15.97
N THR A 58 15.28 -0.34 -16.94
CA THR A 58 14.04 -0.77 -17.63
C THR A 58 14.31 -1.40 -19.00
N GLU A 59 15.58 -1.39 -19.47
CA GLU A 59 15.90 -1.73 -20.87
C GLU A 59 16.03 -3.25 -21.11
N ALA A 60 16.25 -4.04 -20.05
CA ALA A 60 16.45 -5.48 -20.16
C ALA A 60 15.81 -6.21 -18.97
N SER A 61 15.08 -7.27 -19.25
CA SER A 61 14.32 -8.04 -18.27
C SER A 61 15.17 -8.80 -17.24
N ASP A 62 16.46 -8.95 -17.49
CA ASP A 62 17.45 -9.55 -16.58
C ASP A 62 18.23 -8.49 -15.75
N LYS A 63 17.81 -7.23 -15.84
CA LYS A 63 18.37 -6.10 -15.11
C LYS A 63 17.31 -5.40 -14.25
N GLY A 64 17.70 -4.33 -13.56
CA GLY A 64 16.79 -3.57 -12.71
C GLY A 64 16.39 -4.29 -11.43
N PHE A 65 17.14 -5.29 -10.98
CA PHE A 65 16.82 -6.09 -9.81
C PHE A 65 17.64 -5.73 -8.58
N ILE A 66 17.11 -6.07 -7.42
CA ILE A 66 17.81 -6.03 -6.14
C ILE A 66 17.82 -7.44 -5.55
N SER A 67 19.00 -7.92 -5.13
CA SER A 67 19.17 -9.21 -4.46
C SER A 67 19.91 -9.02 -3.13
N VAL A 68 19.29 -9.48 -2.05
CA VAL A 68 19.86 -9.42 -0.69
C VAL A 68 19.87 -10.83 -0.11
N THR A 69 21.07 -11.36 0.13
CA THR A 69 21.22 -12.69 0.75
C THR A 69 21.62 -12.60 2.24
N GLY A 70 21.90 -11.40 2.74
CA GLY A 70 22.22 -11.16 4.15
C GLY A 70 22.60 -9.71 4.42
N GLY A 71 22.88 -9.42 5.67
CA GLY A 71 23.23 -8.08 6.15
C GLY A 71 22.26 -7.56 7.21
N SER A 72 22.61 -6.42 7.81
CA SER A 72 21.76 -5.75 8.79
C SER A 72 21.49 -4.33 8.30
N PHE A 73 20.23 -3.97 8.18
CA PHE A 73 19.76 -2.74 7.57
C PHE A 73 18.93 -1.93 8.56
N THR A 74 19.33 -0.68 8.79
CA THR A 74 18.49 0.36 9.38
C THR A 74 18.28 1.41 8.31
N VAL A 75 17.04 1.53 7.81
CA VAL A 75 16.72 2.38 6.67
C VAL A 75 15.60 3.34 7.06
N VAL A 76 15.89 4.63 6.90
CA VAL A 76 14.89 5.70 6.96
C VAL A 76 14.88 6.39 5.60
N ALA A 77 13.77 6.32 4.88
CA ALA A 77 13.60 6.93 3.57
C ALA A 77 12.32 7.76 3.52
N ASN A 78 12.35 8.90 2.81
CA ASN A 78 11.12 9.66 2.62
C ASN A 78 10.18 9.00 1.60
N ASN A 79 10.77 8.29 0.62
CA ASN A 79 10.08 7.46 -0.36
C ASN A 79 10.35 5.98 -0.05
N ASP A 80 10.52 5.14 -1.07
CA ASP A 80 10.67 3.70 -0.93
C ASP A 80 12.02 3.32 -0.30
N ALA A 81 12.02 2.32 0.60
CA ALA A 81 13.30 1.89 1.19
C ALA A 81 14.09 0.99 0.26
N PHE A 82 13.45 0.02 -0.38
CA PHE A 82 14.02 -0.81 -1.44
C PHE A 82 13.09 -0.74 -2.67
N GLU A 83 13.63 -0.27 -3.79
CA GLU A 83 12.87 -0.14 -5.04
C GLU A 83 13.63 -0.83 -6.17
N ALA A 84 13.11 -1.96 -6.63
CA ALA A 84 13.61 -2.67 -7.80
C ALA A 84 12.69 -2.41 -8.99
N GLU A 85 13.28 -2.06 -10.13
CA GLU A 85 12.52 -1.87 -11.37
C GLU A 85 11.91 -3.19 -11.87
N THR A 86 12.56 -4.31 -11.58
CA THR A 86 12.07 -5.63 -11.98
C THR A 86 11.79 -6.53 -10.78
N VAL A 87 12.79 -7.12 -10.16
CA VAL A 87 12.65 -8.12 -9.09
C VAL A 87 13.39 -7.68 -7.84
N LEU A 88 12.72 -7.75 -6.70
CA LEU A 88 13.32 -7.65 -5.38
C LEU A 88 13.35 -9.04 -4.74
N SER A 89 14.54 -9.61 -4.55
CA SER A 89 14.73 -10.90 -3.92
C SER A 89 15.49 -10.77 -2.60
N ILE A 90 14.89 -11.27 -1.51
CA ILE A 90 15.48 -11.26 -0.17
C ILE A 90 15.49 -12.69 0.38
N GLU A 91 16.70 -13.23 0.58
CA GLU A 91 16.90 -14.58 1.10
C GLU A 91 17.26 -14.59 2.59
N GLY A 92 17.68 -13.45 3.13
CA GLY A 92 18.06 -13.30 4.53
C GLY A 92 18.52 -11.91 4.90
N GLY A 93 18.79 -11.71 6.16
CA GLY A 93 19.21 -10.41 6.72
C GLY A 93 18.26 -9.93 7.81
N SER A 94 18.57 -8.78 8.39
CA SER A 94 17.73 -8.11 9.39
C SER A 94 17.43 -6.69 8.95
N PHE A 95 16.17 -6.30 8.97
CA PHE A 95 15.67 -5.07 8.39
C PHE A 95 14.84 -4.30 9.41
N ASP A 96 15.26 -3.07 9.74
CA ASP A 96 14.49 -2.08 10.50
C ASP A 96 14.25 -0.89 9.56
N ILE A 97 13.03 -0.77 9.04
CA ILE A 97 12.69 0.13 7.94
C ILE A 97 11.60 1.09 8.36
N THR A 98 11.82 2.39 8.07
CA THR A 98 10.78 3.41 8.17
C THR A 98 10.72 4.20 6.86
N THR A 99 9.54 4.30 6.25
CA THR A 99 9.33 5.07 5.02
C THR A 99 8.22 6.11 5.19
N GLY A 100 8.38 7.28 4.58
CA GLY A 100 7.41 8.37 4.64
C GLY A 100 7.13 8.89 6.05
N GLY A 101 7.99 8.55 7.04
CA GLY A 101 7.79 8.86 8.45
C GLY A 101 6.87 7.89 9.19
N GLY A 102 6.59 6.73 8.60
CA GLY A 102 5.83 5.62 9.19
C GLY A 102 4.32 5.71 9.01
N SER A 103 3.65 4.64 9.37
CA SER A 103 2.21 4.41 9.22
C SER A 103 1.30 5.43 9.91
N ALA A 104 1.86 6.23 10.84
CA ALA A 104 1.14 7.33 11.47
C ALA A 104 1.03 8.57 10.55
N ASN A 105 1.85 8.67 9.51
CA ASN A 105 1.87 9.77 8.53
C ASN A 105 1.13 9.43 7.24
N ALA A 106 0.42 8.32 7.20
CA ALA A 106 -0.40 7.93 6.05
C ALA A 106 -1.39 9.04 5.67
N SER A 107 -1.57 9.25 4.39
CA SER A 107 -2.73 9.98 3.89
C SER A 107 -3.96 9.17 4.25
N MET A 108 -4.94 9.77 4.92
CA MET A 108 -6.19 9.07 5.22
C MET A 108 -6.84 8.65 3.90
N LYS A 109 -6.84 7.37 3.60
CA LYS A 109 -7.70 6.82 2.56
C LYS A 109 -9.13 6.88 3.05
N SER A 110 -10.02 7.38 2.24
CA SER A 110 -11.45 7.28 2.46
C SER A 110 -11.95 6.38 1.34
N ASP A 111 -12.52 5.29 1.72
CA ASP A 111 -13.17 4.30 0.86
C ASP A 111 -14.34 4.84 0.02
N GLY A 112 -14.46 6.15 -0.11
CA GLY A 112 -15.54 6.78 -0.87
C GLY A 112 -16.95 6.45 -0.36
N THR A 113 -17.08 5.75 0.77
CA THR A 113 -18.38 5.58 1.40
C THR A 113 -18.88 6.95 1.85
N PRO A 114 -20.04 7.41 1.37
CA PRO A 114 -20.58 8.67 1.83
C PRO A 114 -20.81 8.53 3.34
N ASN A 115 -20.08 9.30 4.12
CA ASN A 115 -20.28 9.42 5.55
C ASN A 115 -21.77 9.68 5.80
N ARG A 116 -22.56 8.61 6.01
CA ARG A 116 -23.96 8.68 6.36
C ARG A 116 -24.08 9.12 7.81
N ASN A 117 -23.65 10.33 8.06
CA ASN A 117 -23.97 11.02 9.31
C ASN A 117 -25.48 11.36 9.33
N TRP A 118 -26.31 10.31 9.38
CA TRP A 118 -27.76 10.41 9.51
C TRP A 118 -28.23 10.61 10.94
N GLN A 119 -27.34 10.92 11.86
CA GLN A 119 -27.69 11.06 13.27
C GLN A 119 -27.59 12.47 13.81
N ASN A 120 -28.09 13.50 13.16
CA ASN A 120 -28.42 14.74 13.91
C ASN A 120 -29.31 15.71 13.14
N ASN A 121 -30.44 15.25 12.62
CA ASN A 121 -31.50 16.21 12.25
C ASN A 121 -32.91 15.64 12.46
N MET A 122 -33.14 15.05 13.62
CA MET A 122 -34.49 14.83 14.12
C MET A 122 -34.63 15.55 15.47
N SER A 123 -34.69 16.84 15.41
CA SER A 123 -35.26 17.66 16.47
C SER A 123 -35.88 18.91 15.86
N ASN A 124 -37.14 18.84 15.75
CA ASN A 124 -38.11 19.93 15.78
C ASN A 124 -38.92 20.16 14.49
N GLY A 125 -40.21 19.93 14.60
CA GLY A 125 -41.23 20.50 13.70
C GLY A 125 -42.33 19.53 13.27
N GLY A 126 -43.30 19.27 14.16
CA GLY A 126 -44.54 18.61 13.80
C GLY A 126 -45.38 19.49 12.88
N GLY A 127 -46.19 18.86 12.01
CA GLY A 127 -47.24 19.55 11.24
C GLY A 127 -47.67 18.71 10.05
N GLY A 128 -48.86 18.10 10.15
CA GLY A 128 -49.50 17.17 9.23
C GLY A 128 -50.03 17.80 7.95
N PRO A 129 -50.86 17.04 7.19
CA PRO A 129 -50.87 17.07 5.73
C PRO A 129 -51.99 17.98 5.16
N ASN A 130 -51.76 18.52 3.98
CA ASN A 130 -52.75 18.61 2.90
C ASN A 130 -52.37 19.65 1.82
N GLY A 131 -52.70 19.34 0.57
CA GLY A 131 -53.15 20.33 -0.36
C GLY A 131 -52.35 20.48 -1.65
N MET A 132 -52.90 19.91 -2.69
CA MET A 132 -52.65 20.17 -4.12
C MET A 132 -52.64 21.67 -4.46
N GLY A 133 -51.84 22.02 -5.50
CA GLY A 133 -52.05 23.23 -6.26
C GLY A 133 -50.82 23.73 -6.98
N ARG A 134 -50.72 23.48 -8.27
CA ARG A 134 -50.08 24.35 -9.29
C ARG A 134 -51.11 25.45 -9.67
N PRO A 135 -50.78 26.52 -10.39
CA PRO A 135 -49.61 26.91 -11.17
C PRO A 135 -49.22 28.43 -11.11
N ASP A 136 -48.12 28.75 -11.80
CA ASP A 136 -47.82 29.96 -12.54
C ASP A 136 -47.66 31.32 -11.83
N ASP A 137 -46.59 32.04 -11.98
CA ASP A 137 -46.28 33.12 -12.93
C ASP A 137 -45.31 34.16 -12.40
N ASN A 138 -44.37 34.54 -13.26
CA ASN A 138 -43.71 35.82 -13.44
C ASN A 138 -43.36 36.75 -12.26
N GLY A 139 -42.12 37.23 -12.31
CA GLY A 139 -41.83 38.59 -11.85
C GLY A 139 -40.45 38.91 -11.32
N ASN A 140 -39.54 39.20 -12.19
CA ASN A 140 -38.63 40.35 -12.20
C ASN A 140 -38.22 41.02 -10.87
N GLY A 141 -36.90 41.21 -10.68
CA GLY A 141 -36.45 42.38 -9.97
C GLY A 141 -35.17 42.26 -9.13
N MET A 142 -34.08 42.76 -9.69
CA MET A 142 -33.02 43.58 -9.10
C MET A 142 -32.25 43.08 -7.86
N GLY A 143 -30.97 42.77 -7.96
CA GLY A 143 -29.90 43.75 -7.83
C GLY A 143 -29.46 43.96 -6.38
N GLY A 144 -28.23 43.57 -6.07
CA GLY A 144 -27.58 43.91 -4.80
C GLY A 144 -26.30 43.12 -4.58
N ASP A 145 -25.16 43.68 -4.99
CA ASP A 145 -23.84 43.20 -4.66
C ASP A 145 -23.58 43.23 -3.16
N PRO A 146 -22.93 42.21 -2.55
CA PRO A 146 -22.43 42.31 -1.19
C PRO A 146 -21.12 43.09 -1.14
N PRO A 147 -20.86 43.82 -0.07
CA PRO A 147 -19.71 44.70 0.05
C PRO A 147 -18.40 43.97 0.28
N ALA A 148 -17.34 44.55 -0.27
CA ALA A 148 -15.95 44.10 -0.13
C ALA A 148 -15.46 44.12 1.33
N MET A 149 -14.75 43.08 1.69
CA MET A 149 -13.95 43.09 2.94
C MET A 149 -12.61 43.79 2.74
N PRO A 150 -12.12 44.46 3.80
CA PRO A 150 -10.88 45.23 3.70
C PRO A 150 -9.64 44.33 3.75
N THR A 151 -8.66 44.69 2.95
CA THR A 151 -7.30 44.20 2.90
C THR A 151 -6.55 44.55 4.19
N ALA A 152 -5.94 43.58 4.85
CA ALA A 152 -4.92 43.84 5.87
C ALA A 152 -3.54 43.56 5.29
N ASP A 153 -2.68 44.52 5.57
CA ASP A 153 -1.38 44.80 5.03
C ASP A 153 -0.30 43.82 5.52
N ASP A 154 0.59 43.62 4.64
CA ASP A 154 1.95 43.12 4.55
C ASP A 154 2.82 43.12 5.81
N THR A 155 3.48 42.00 6.11
CA THR A 155 4.92 41.96 6.41
C THR A 155 5.50 40.60 6.05
N GLY A 156 6.36 40.63 5.05
CA GLY A 156 6.96 39.52 4.36
C GLY A 156 7.88 38.60 5.15
N LEU A 157 7.87 37.38 4.69
CA LEU A 157 9.05 36.54 4.59
C LEU A 157 8.83 35.56 3.42
N THR A 158 9.33 35.92 2.26
CA THR A 158 9.38 35.05 1.10
C THR A 158 10.54 34.06 1.29
N ILE A 159 10.21 32.77 1.45
CA ILE A 159 11.16 31.69 1.19
C ILE A 159 10.92 31.25 -0.24
N GLU A 160 11.80 31.64 -1.14
CA GLU A 160 11.83 31.12 -2.49
C GLU A 160 12.30 29.67 -2.47
N THR A 161 11.38 28.73 -2.67
CA THR A 161 11.70 27.37 -3.07
C THR A 161 11.89 27.38 -4.59
N ALA A 162 13.15 27.30 -5.04
CA ALA A 162 13.47 27.12 -6.44
C ALA A 162 12.94 25.76 -6.92
N ALA A 163 11.86 25.80 -7.70
CA ALA A 163 11.43 24.67 -8.48
C ALA A 163 12.46 24.42 -9.58
N ASN A 164 13.20 23.33 -9.48
CA ASN A 164 13.99 22.81 -10.58
C ASN A 164 13.23 21.66 -11.26
N THR A 165 12.55 21.99 -12.34
CA THR A 165 11.96 21.03 -13.26
C THR A 165 13.05 20.35 -14.05
N THR A 166 13.28 19.09 -13.82
CA THR A 166 13.83 18.18 -14.83
C THR A 166 12.85 17.02 -14.98
N THR A 167 12.21 17.04 -16.12
CA THR A 167 11.38 15.97 -16.66
C THR A 167 12.20 14.71 -16.82
N ASP A 168 11.87 13.67 -16.08
CA ASP A 168 12.14 12.30 -16.47
C ASP A 168 10.83 11.50 -16.46
N SER A 169 10.70 10.73 -17.49
CA SER A 169 9.59 10.14 -18.14
C SER A 169 8.54 9.42 -17.30
N THR A 170 7.31 9.80 -17.52
CA THR A 170 6.10 8.99 -17.70
C THR A 170 5.84 7.82 -16.76
N ASP A 171 5.48 8.16 -15.53
CA ASP A 171 4.43 7.45 -14.85
C ASP A 171 3.22 8.40 -14.84
N THR A 172 2.29 8.16 -15.72
CA THR A 172 1.08 8.96 -15.82
C THR A 172 -0.03 8.22 -15.11
N THR A 173 -0.33 8.67 -13.95
CA THR A 173 -1.60 8.74 -13.24
C THR A 173 -1.53 8.29 -11.79
N ASP A 174 -0.67 8.90 -10.99
CA ASP A 174 -0.96 8.99 -9.58
C ASP A 174 -0.95 10.44 -9.14
N ASN A 175 -2.09 10.88 -8.68
CA ASN A 175 -2.34 12.27 -8.35
C ASN A 175 -1.85 12.52 -6.92
N THR A 176 -0.57 12.92 -6.77
CA THR A 176 -0.01 13.59 -5.59
C THR A 176 0.36 12.78 -4.33
N SER A 177 0.35 11.47 -4.30
CA SER A 177 1.02 10.78 -3.20
C SER A 177 2.45 10.39 -3.61
N THR A 178 3.42 10.84 -2.85
CA THR A 178 4.81 10.38 -3.01
C THR A 178 4.84 8.93 -2.53
N SER A 179 5.22 7.97 -3.38
CA SER A 179 5.39 6.56 -2.98
C SER A 179 6.31 6.48 -1.75
N ALA A 180 5.89 5.77 -0.72
CA ALA A 180 6.61 5.58 0.52
C ALA A 180 6.52 4.13 1.01
N LYS A 181 6.71 3.21 0.05
CA LYS A 181 6.64 1.77 0.25
C LYS A 181 7.96 1.26 0.85
N ALA A 182 7.90 0.25 1.72
CA ALA A 182 9.15 -0.25 2.28
C ALA A 182 9.88 -1.17 1.30
N LEU A 183 9.19 -2.15 0.73
CA LEU A 183 9.72 -3.08 -0.27
C LEU A 183 8.88 -2.97 -1.54
N LYS A 184 9.49 -2.54 -2.65
CA LYS A 184 8.80 -2.32 -3.91
C LYS A 184 9.50 -2.99 -5.08
N ALA A 185 8.73 -3.63 -5.95
CA ALA A 185 9.21 -4.17 -7.22
C ALA A 185 8.24 -3.94 -8.37
N GLY A 186 8.78 -3.77 -9.59
CA GLY A 186 7.98 -3.63 -10.79
C GLY A 186 7.33 -4.96 -11.25
N ASN A 187 8.01 -6.09 -11.04
CA ASN A 187 7.53 -7.38 -11.51
C ASN A 187 7.26 -8.37 -10.37
N GLU A 188 8.18 -8.50 -9.41
CA GLU A 188 8.04 -9.51 -8.37
C GLU A 188 8.84 -9.18 -7.11
N VAL A 189 8.22 -9.37 -5.95
CA VAL A 189 8.90 -9.40 -4.66
C VAL A 189 8.97 -10.84 -4.18
N ASN A 190 10.20 -11.35 -3.95
CA ASN A 190 10.47 -12.68 -3.40
C ASN A 190 11.11 -12.58 -2.03
N ILE A 191 10.48 -13.14 -1.01
CA ILE A 191 11.03 -13.23 0.35
C ILE A 191 11.11 -14.70 0.74
N SER A 192 12.32 -15.24 0.88
CA SER A 192 12.53 -16.61 1.32
C SER A 192 13.16 -16.71 2.72
N GLY A 193 13.50 -15.58 3.33
CA GLY A 193 14.05 -15.51 4.68
C GLY A 193 14.30 -14.08 5.13
N GLY A 194 14.79 -13.93 6.34
CA GLY A 194 15.08 -12.62 6.94
C GLY A 194 14.14 -12.25 8.07
N GLU A 195 14.53 -11.22 8.79
CA GLU A 195 13.83 -10.65 9.93
C GLU A 195 13.46 -9.21 9.58
N PHE A 196 12.17 -8.90 9.52
CA PHE A 196 11.70 -7.59 9.09
C PHE A 196 10.88 -6.92 10.18
N LYS A 197 11.23 -5.66 10.44
CA LYS A 197 10.40 -4.71 11.17
C LYS A 197 10.22 -3.48 10.30
N ILE A 198 8.99 -3.27 9.84
CA ILE A 198 8.64 -2.24 8.88
C ILE A 198 7.58 -1.31 9.46
N ASP A 199 7.78 0.00 9.29
CA ASP A 199 6.79 1.04 9.53
C ASP A 199 6.73 1.97 8.31
N SER A 200 5.74 1.83 7.46
CA SER A 200 5.59 2.53 6.18
C SER A 200 4.39 3.45 6.15
N ALA A 201 4.51 4.61 5.52
CA ALA A 201 3.38 5.52 5.34
C ALA A 201 2.45 5.12 4.18
N ASP A 202 2.91 4.23 3.31
CA ASP A 202 2.23 3.61 2.17
C ASP A 202 2.33 2.08 2.36
N ASP A 203 2.16 1.25 1.32
CA ASP A 203 2.27 -0.21 1.46
C ASP A 203 3.60 -0.65 2.07
N SER A 204 3.56 -1.68 2.91
CA SER A 204 4.82 -2.22 3.45
C SER A 204 5.54 -3.09 2.42
N VAL A 205 4.82 -3.95 1.70
CA VAL A 205 5.37 -4.77 0.60
C VAL A 205 4.49 -4.59 -0.63
N HIS A 206 5.06 -4.11 -1.73
CA HIS A 206 4.32 -3.82 -2.95
C HIS A 206 4.98 -4.44 -4.18
N SER A 207 4.18 -5.00 -5.06
CA SER A 207 4.61 -5.41 -6.41
C SER A 207 3.58 -5.04 -7.46
N ASN A 208 4.02 -4.39 -8.56
CA ASN A 208 3.15 -4.23 -9.73
C ASN A 208 2.86 -5.57 -10.44
N GLY A 209 3.54 -6.63 -10.07
CA GLY A 209 3.30 -8.01 -10.49
C GLY A 209 2.98 -8.91 -9.31
N ASN A 210 3.87 -9.84 -8.96
CA ASN A 210 3.60 -10.85 -7.95
C ASN A 210 4.37 -10.62 -6.65
N ILE A 211 3.84 -11.17 -5.55
CA ILE A 211 4.55 -11.33 -4.28
C ILE A 211 4.60 -12.82 -3.94
N VAL A 212 5.80 -13.31 -3.60
CA VAL A 212 6.03 -14.70 -3.20
C VAL A 212 6.80 -14.73 -1.89
N ILE A 213 6.18 -15.30 -0.85
CA ILE A 213 6.79 -15.48 0.47
C ILE A 213 6.90 -16.97 0.75
N THR A 214 8.14 -17.44 0.91
CA THR A 214 8.44 -18.85 1.20
C THR A 214 9.16 -19.01 2.55
N GLY A 215 9.32 -17.91 3.30
CA GLY A 215 9.93 -17.92 4.63
C GLY A 215 10.17 -16.49 5.14
N GLY A 216 10.82 -16.40 6.30
CA GLY A 216 11.12 -15.15 6.99
C GLY A 216 10.14 -14.85 8.12
N ASN A 217 10.49 -13.83 8.89
CA ASN A 217 9.67 -13.28 9.96
C ASN A 217 9.42 -11.80 9.66
N ILE A 218 8.20 -11.47 9.26
CA ILE A 218 7.83 -10.17 8.68
C ILE A 218 6.80 -9.51 9.59
N SER A 219 7.23 -8.46 10.32
CA SER A 219 6.34 -7.65 11.13
C SER A 219 6.22 -6.26 10.52
N VAL A 220 5.00 -5.85 10.20
CA VAL A 220 4.75 -4.58 9.51
C VAL A 220 3.66 -3.77 10.19
N ALA A 221 3.83 -2.45 10.15
CA ALA A 221 2.78 -1.46 10.35
C ALA A 221 2.72 -0.60 9.09
N SER A 222 1.59 -0.59 8.43
CA SER A 222 1.37 0.11 7.16
C SER A 222 0.38 1.25 7.31
N GLY A 223 0.61 2.30 6.54
CA GLY A 223 -0.35 3.40 6.39
C GLY A 223 -1.40 3.12 5.33
N ASP A 224 -1.11 2.16 4.46
CA ASP A 224 -1.96 1.61 3.43
C ASP A 224 -2.01 0.09 3.55
N ASN A 225 -1.80 -0.68 2.49
CA ASN A 225 -1.89 -2.12 2.57
C ASN A 225 -0.65 -2.74 3.24
N GLY A 226 -0.86 -3.77 4.05
CA GLY A 226 0.26 -4.53 4.61
C GLY A 226 1.10 -5.15 3.51
N MET A 227 0.44 -5.83 2.56
CA MET A 227 1.04 -6.40 1.35
C MET A 227 0.09 -6.22 0.16
N HIS A 228 0.59 -5.68 -0.95
CA HIS A 228 -0.20 -5.47 -2.16
C HIS A 228 0.52 -6.00 -3.40
N ALA A 229 -0.12 -6.91 -4.12
CA ALA A 229 0.30 -7.40 -5.44
C ALA A 229 -0.75 -7.08 -6.49
N ASN A 230 -0.38 -6.37 -7.57
CA ASN A 230 -1.32 -6.20 -8.69
C ASN A 230 -1.63 -7.56 -9.38
N GLY A 231 -0.77 -8.55 -9.21
CA GLY A 231 -0.95 -9.92 -9.68
C GLY A 231 -1.24 -10.89 -8.55
N ASN A 232 -0.49 -11.98 -8.49
CA ASN A 232 -0.68 -13.04 -7.51
C ASN A 232 0.15 -12.79 -6.25
N LEU A 233 -0.44 -13.05 -5.09
CA LEU A 233 0.26 -13.09 -3.81
C LEU A 233 0.22 -14.51 -3.26
N THR A 234 1.40 -15.09 -3.01
CA THR A 234 1.51 -16.46 -2.47
C THR A 234 2.34 -16.47 -1.20
N ILE A 235 1.79 -17.06 -0.14
CA ILE A 235 2.51 -17.32 1.12
C ILE A 235 2.54 -18.82 1.35
N SER A 236 3.75 -19.40 1.29
CA SER A 236 3.93 -20.86 1.47
C SER A 236 4.49 -21.24 2.83
N ASP A 237 5.24 -20.33 3.47
CA ASP A 237 5.82 -20.53 4.81
C ASP A 237 6.23 -19.17 5.41
N GLY A 238 6.69 -19.18 6.65
CA GLY A 238 7.15 -17.99 7.38
C GLY A 238 6.12 -17.48 8.38
N THR A 239 6.44 -16.33 8.97
CA THR A 239 5.56 -15.59 9.86
C THR A 239 5.32 -14.21 9.27
N VAL A 240 4.07 -13.85 9.09
CA VAL A 240 3.62 -12.54 8.63
C VAL A 240 2.72 -11.94 9.71
N ASP A 241 3.14 -10.83 10.31
CA ASP A 241 2.44 -10.13 11.35
C ASP A 241 2.18 -8.68 10.91
N ILE A 242 0.98 -8.44 10.39
CA ILE A 242 0.51 -7.12 10.00
C ILE A 242 -0.20 -6.52 11.21
N THR A 243 0.52 -5.67 11.93
CA THR A 243 0.07 -5.09 13.21
C THR A 243 -0.83 -3.88 13.02
N LYS A 244 -0.83 -3.31 11.82
CA LYS A 244 -1.68 -2.20 11.38
C LYS A 244 -1.65 -2.11 9.86
N SER A 245 -2.81 -1.90 9.23
CA SER A 245 -2.94 -1.59 7.80
C SER A 245 -4.28 -0.90 7.51
N TYR A 246 -4.45 -0.39 6.31
CA TYR A 246 -5.76 -0.10 5.73
C TYR A 246 -6.38 -1.44 5.31
N GLU A 247 -5.91 -2.08 4.26
CA GLU A 247 -6.16 -3.49 3.97
C GLU A 247 -4.95 -4.34 4.39
N GLY A 248 -5.21 -5.57 4.80
CA GLY A 248 -4.13 -6.44 5.27
C GLY A 248 -3.29 -6.98 4.12
N ILE A 249 -3.89 -7.82 3.31
CA ILE A 249 -3.25 -8.50 2.17
C ILE A 249 -4.15 -8.35 0.95
N GLU A 250 -3.61 -7.78 -0.12
CA GLU A 250 -4.34 -7.57 -1.37
C GLU A 250 -3.64 -8.23 -2.56
N GLY A 251 -4.44 -8.78 -3.48
CA GLY A 251 -3.96 -9.35 -4.74
C GLY A 251 -5.09 -9.80 -5.65
N SER A 252 -4.79 -10.01 -6.94
CA SER A 252 -5.78 -10.63 -7.85
C SER A 252 -6.08 -12.08 -7.45
N ILE A 253 -5.02 -12.85 -7.17
CA ILE A 253 -5.13 -14.20 -6.61
C ILE A 253 -4.27 -14.24 -5.35
N VAL A 254 -4.90 -14.47 -4.21
CA VAL A 254 -4.18 -14.72 -2.95
C VAL A 254 -4.21 -16.21 -2.65
N THR A 255 -3.03 -16.80 -2.46
CA THR A 255 -2.87 -18.21 -2.10
C THR A 255 -2.06 -18.35 -0.82
N ILE A 256 -2.65 -19.00 0.17
CA ILE A 256 -1.99 -19.35 1.44
C ILE A 256 -1.82 -20.87 1.48
N ASP A 257 -0.59 -21.31 1.25
CA ASP A 257 -0.20 -22.74 1.31
C ASP A 257 0.31 -23.15 2.69
N GLY A 258 0.78 -22.17 3.50
CA GLY A 258 1.37 -22.43 4.80
C GLY A 258 1.68 -21.14 5.57
N GLY A 259 2.50 -21.29 6.62
CA GLY A 259 2.95 -20.18 7.46
C GLY A 259 1.98 -19.82 8.58
N THR A 260 2.34 -18.76 9.31
CA THR A 260 1.52 -18.14 10.35
C THR A 260 1.29 -16.69 10.02
N ILE A 261 0.05 -16.32 9.80
CA ILE A 261 -0.35 -14.99 9.31
C ILE A 261 -1.29 -14.38 10.35
N SER A 262 -0.96 -13.17 10.78
CA SER A 262 -1.77 -12.33 11.67
C SER A 262 -1.99 -10.99 10.99
N VAL A 263 -3.23 -10.53 10.92
CA VAL A 263 -3.62 -9.30 10.24
C VAL A 263 -4.49 -8.45 11.15
N VAL A 264 -4.13 -7.17 11.26
CA VAL A 264 -4.99 -6.12 11.80
C VAL A 264 -5.21 -5.07 10.72
N ALA A 265 -6.45 -4.93 10.27
CA ALA A 265 -6.84 -4.01 9.19
C ALA A 265 -8.00 -3.10 9.62
N SER A 266 -7.99 -1.87 9.12
CA SER A 266 -9.08 -0.90 9.32
C SER A 266 -10.15 -0.97 8.21
N ASP A 267 -9.90 -1.72 7.18
CA ASP A 267 -10.81 -2.17 6.13
C ASP A 267 -10.69 -3.70 6.03
N ASP A 268 -10.49 -4.29 4.87
CA ASP A 268 -10.50 -5.73 4.69
C ASP A 268 -9.22 -6.43 5.19
N GLY A 269 -9.40 -7.62 5.76
CA GLY A 269 -8.27 -8.42 6.23
C GLY A 269 -7.47 -9.04 5.09
N ILE A 270 -8.15 -9.74 4.17
CA ILE A 270 -7.61 -10.22 2.90
C ILE A 270 -8.58 -9.84 1.81
N ASN A 271 -8.11 -9.08 0.82
CA ASN A 271 -8.92 -8.60 -0.30
C ASN A 271 -8.40 -9.17 -1.64
N CYS A 272 -9.27 -9.87 -2.36
CA CYS A 272 -8.99 -10.32 -3.73
C CYS A 272 -9.87 -9.52 -4.69
N ALA A 273 -9.37 -8.36 -5.13
CA ALA A 273 -10.13 -7.36 -5.87
C ALA A 273 -9.68 -7.11 -7.31
N GLY A 274 -8.73 -7.91 -7.82
CA GLY A 274 -8.28 -7.78 -9.21
C GLY A 274 -7.33 -6.61 -9.49
N GLY A 275 -6.48 -6.31 -8.55
CA GLY A 275 -5.14 -5.78 -8.71
C GLY A 275 -4.92 -4.53 -9.54
N SER A 276 -5.53 -3.39 -9.26
CA SER A 276 -4.93 -2.10 -9.59
C SER A 276 -5.47 -1.01 -8.66
N ASP A 277 -4.55 -0.37 -7.96
CA ASP A 277 -4.75 0.87 -7.21
C ASP A 277 -5.23 2.07 -8.04
N THR A 278 -5.72 1.85 -9.22
CA THR A 278 -6.41 2.92 -9.90
C THR A 278 -7.65 3.23 -9.10
N GLY A 279 -7.56 4.22 -8.24
CA GLY A 279 -8.67 4.83 -7.51
C GLY A 279 -9.79 5.16 -8.49
N SER A 280 -10.44 4.13 -8.94
CA SER A 280 -11.50 4.18 -9.92
C SER A 280 -12.73 4.67 -9.19
N THR A 281 -13.00 5.96 -9.36
CA THR A 281 -14.32 6.55 -9.17
C THR A 281 -15.37 5.89 -10.06
N ASP A 282 -15.05 4.84 -10.79
CA ASP A 282 -15.90 4.10 -11.71
C ASP A 282 -16.64 2.89 -11.09
N ARG A 283 -16.51 2.69 -9.77
CA ARG A 283 -17.32 1.68 -9.04
C ARG A 283 -18.84 1.92 -9.10
N MET A 284 -19.31 2.99 -9.71
CA MET A 284 -20.75 3.23 -9.90
C MET A 284 -21.37 2.53 -11.12
N GLY A 285 -20.69 1.63 -11.82
CA GLY A 285 -21.18 0.98 -13.02
C GLY A 285 -20.92 -0.49 -13.16
N ALA A 286 -20.02 -1.08 -12.39
CA ALA A 286 -19.86 -2.53 -12.30
C ALA A 286 -20.89 -3.08 -11.31
N ASP A 287 -21.49 -4.22 -11.66
CA ASP A 287 -22.36 -4.96 -10.78
C ASP A 287 -21.54 -5.43 -9.57
N GLN A 288 -21.67 -4.79 -8.43
CA GLN A 288 -20.95 -5.07 -7.19
C GLN A 288 -21.07 -6.53 -6.72
N PHE A 289 -21.99 -7.27 -7.31
CA PHE A 289 -22.28 -8.66 -7.00
C PHE A 289 -21.88 -9.61 -8.13
N SER A 290 -21.15 -9.15 -9.15
CA SER A 290 -20.71 -10.00 -10.24
C SER A 290 -19.33 -10.56 -9.94
N SER A 291 -19.18 -11.89 -9.99
CA SER A 291 -17.89 -12.56 -9.91
C SER A 291 -16.93 -12.07 -11.00
N GLN A 292 -15.69 -11.79 -10.61
CA GLN A 292 -14.62 -11.39 -11.52
C GLN A 292 -13.81 -12.62 -11.94
N ASP A 293 -13.60 -12.77 -13.25
CA ASP A 293 -12.75 -13.82 -13.79
C ASP A 293 -11.27 -13.59 -13.42
N GLY A 294 -10.59 -14.62 -12.92
CA GLY A 294 -9.18 -14.54 -12.55
C GLY A 294 -8.92 -13.96 -11.17
N VAL A 295 -9.97 -13.80 -10.36
CA VAL A 295 -9.88 -13.38 -8.95
C VAL A 295 -10.21 -14.58 -8.06
N GLU A 296 -9.31 -14.93 -7.14
CA GLU A 296 -9.47 -16.10 -6.28
C GLU A 296 -8.78 -15.91 -4.93
N LEU A 297 -9.42 -16.36 -3.87
CA LEU A 297 -8.81 -16.57 -2.57
C LEU A 297 -8.67 -18.08 -2.30
N ASN A 298 -7.44 -18.56 -2.17
CA ASN A 298 -7.13 -19.97 -1.95
C ASN A 298 -6.44 -20.17 -0.59
N ILE A 299 -7.03 -20.95 0.31
CA ILE A 299 -6.44 -21.33 1.59
C ILE A 299 -6.21 -22.84 1.59
N ASN A 300 -4.96 -23.23 1.37
CA ASN A 300 -4.55 -24.63 1.28
C ASN A 300 -3.93 -25.14 2.60
N GLY A 301 -3.41 -24.23 3.43
CA GLY A 301 -2.73 -24.57 4.67
C GLY A 301 -2.53 -23.34 5.57
N GLY A 302 -1.62 -23.48 6.53
CA GLY A 302 -1.23 -22.39 7.44
C GLY A 302 -2.21 -22.10 8.57
N THR A 303 -1.89 -21.06 9.32
CA THR A 303 -2.74 -20.48 10.36
C THR A 303 -2.92 -19.00 10.08
N VAL A 304 -4.16 -18.57 9.89
CA VAL A 304 -4.54 -17.21 9.53
C VAL A 304 -5.44 -16.66 10.63
N THR A 305 -5.03 -15.55 11.22
CA THR A 305 -5.83 -14.79 12.20
C THR A 305 -6.04 -13.39 11.69
N ILE A 306 -7.27 -12.94 11.65
CA ILE A 306 -7.66 -11.65 11.11
C ILE A 306 -8.49 -10.89 12.14
N ASP A 307 -8.17 -9.62 12.32
CA ASP A 307 -8.95 -8.62 13.05
C ASP A 307 -9.15 -7.44 12.10
N ALA A 308 -10.33 -7.36 11.49
CA ALA A 308 -10.64 -6.39 10.43
C ALA A 308 -11.93 -5.63 10.76
N ASP A 309 -11.94 -4.32 10.46
CA ASP A 309 -13.15 -3.50 10.56
C ASP A 309 -14.04 -3.64 9.31
N GLY A 310 -13.46 -3.95 8.14
CA GLY A 310 -14.09 -4.35 6.89
C GLY A 310 -14.38 -5.85 6.83
N ASP A 311 -14.39 -6.45 5.65
CA ASP A 311 -14.56 -7.88 5.50
C ASP A 311 -13.32 -8.64 6.01
N GLY A 312 -13.55 -9.76 6.70
CA GLY A 312 -12.41 -10.57 7.15
C GLY A 312 -11.65 -11.17 5.98
N LEU A 313 -12.38 -11.84 5.12
CA LEU A 313 -11.93 -12.40 3.85
C LEU A 313 -12.89 -11.92 2.77
N ASP A 314 -12.40 -11.13 1.82
CA ASP A 314 -13.14 -10.70 0.63
C ASP A 314 -12.57 -11.32 -0.64
N SER A 315 -13.45 -11.82 -1.49
CA SER A 315 -13.08 -12.26 -2.84
C SER A 315 -14.13 -11.82 -3.85
N ASN A 316 -13.76 -10.87 -4.69
CA ASN A 316 -14.58 -10.52 -5.85
C ASN A 316 -14.70 -11.66 -6.90
N GLY A 317 -14.13 -12.82 -6.59
CA GLY A 317 -14.18 -14.04 -7.40
C GLY A 317 -14.54 -15.27 -6.59
N ASN A 318 -13.74 -16.33 -6.71
CA ASN A 318 -13.97 -17.58 -6.00
C ASN A 318 -13.23 -17.63 -4.67
N PHE A 319 -13.79 -18.35 -3.72
CA PHE A 319 -13.13 -18.73 -2.47
C PHE A 319 -12.95 -20.26 -2.40
N THR A 320 -11.74 -20.72 -2.11
CA THR A 320 -11.45 -22.14 -1.93
C THR A 320 -10.66 -22.37 -0.65
N MET A 321 -11.14 -23.27 0.21
CA MET A 321 -10.41 -23.72 1.39
C MET A 321 -10.34 -25.24 1.41
N VAL A 322 -9.11 -25.78 1.33
CA VAL A 322 -8.86 -27.22 1.38
C VAL A 322 -8.11 -27.65 2.64
N GLY A 323 -7.55 -26.70 3.38
CA GLY A 323 -6.79 -26.94 4.62
C GLY A 323 -6.61 -25.67 5.44
N GLY A 324 -5.72 -25.75 6.43
CA GLY A 324 -5.38 -24.61 7.30
C GLY A 324 -6.35 -24.38 8.44
N THR A 325 -6.03 -23.37 9.24
CA THR A 325 -6.87 -22.85 10.33
C THR A 325 -7.07 -21.36 10.12
N VAL A 326 -8.32 -20.92 10.05
CA VAL A 326 -8.68 -19.51 9.87
C VAL A 326 -9.54 -19.05 11.04
N CYS A 327 -9.15 -17.94 11.64
CA CYS A 327 -9.91 -17.27 12.69
C CYS A 327 -10.10 -15.80 12.31
N VAL A 328 -11.35 -15.39 12.12
CA VAL A 328 -11.71 -14.01 11.84
C VAL A 328 -12.38 -13.40 13.07
N CYS A 329 -11.84 -12.28 13.54
CA CYS A 329 -12.42 -11.41 14.55
C CYS A 329 -12.87 -10.12 13.86
N GLY A 330 -14.17 -9.89 13.77
CA GLY A 330 -14.76 -8.80 13.00
C GLY A 330 -15.64 -9.36 11.88
N PRO A 331 -16.26 -8.49 11.06
CA PRO A 331 -16.43 -7.05 11.27
C PRO A 331 -17.35 -6.71 12.46
N THR A 332 -17.30 -5.47 12.90
CA THR A 332 -18.16 -4.98 13.99
C THR A 332 -19.36 -4.15 13.50
N ASN A 333 -19.47 -3.95 12.20
CA ASN A 333 -20.54 -3.20 11.54
C ASN A 333 -21.46 -4.13 10.73
N SER A 334 -22.62 -3.64 10.29
CA SER A 334 -23.65 -4.44 9.61
C SER A 334 -23.54 -4.42 8.08
N GLY A 335 -22.48 -3.88 7.54
CA GLY A 335 -22.25 -3.76 6.09
C GLY A 335 -21.21 -4.75 5.55
N ASN A 336 -20.49 -5.40 6.44
CA ASN A 336 -19.37 -6.29 6.11
C ASN A 336 -19.57 -7.66 6.76
N ASP A 337 -18.89 -8.68 6.26
CA ASP A 337 -18.99 -10.07 6.68
C ASP A 337 -17.62 -10.67 7.05
N ALA A 338 -17.60 -11.74 7.82
CA ALA A 338 -16.35 -12.47 8.11
C ALA A 338 -15.76 -13.14 6.84
N LEU A 339 -16.62 -13.46 5.88
CA LEU A 339 -16.28 -13.99 4.56
C LEU A 339 -17.31 -13.45 3.55
N ASP A 340 -16.85 -12.64 2.60
CA ASP A 340 -17.60 -12.25 1.40
C ASP A 340 -16.98 -12.85 0.14
N TYR A 341 -17.81 -13.19 -0.84
CA TYR A 341 -17.36 -13.69 -2.14
C TYR A 341 -18.43 -13.53 -3.21
N ASN A 342 -18.00 -13.15 -4.40
CA ASN A 342 -18.93 -12.93 -5.53
C ASN A 342 -19.07 -14.15 -6.46
N GLY A 343 -18.18 -15.14 -6.34
CA GLY A 343 -18.17 -16.36 -7.17
C GLY A 343 -18.71 -17.60 -6.44
N THR A 344 -17.92 -18.64 -6.42
CA THR A 344 -18.23 -19.90 -5.75
C THR A 344 -17.35 -20.10 -4.53
N ALA A 345 -17.95 -20.38 -3.38
CA ALA A 345 -17.21 -20.83 -2.21
C ALA A 345 -17.13 -22.36 -2.17
N THR A 346 -15.92 -22.91 -2.04
CA THR A 346 -15.67 -24.34 -1.91
C THR A 346 -14.83 -24.61 -0.66
N VAL A 347 -15.42 -25.27 0.33
CA VAL A 347 -14.71 -25.68 1.54
C VAL A 347 -14.72 -27.21 1.64
N THR A 348 -13.54 -27.84 1.56
CA THR A 348 -13.38 -29.29 1.62
C THR A 348 -12.50 -29.75 2.77
N GLY A 349 -11.85 -28.82 3.46
CA GLY A 349 -11.00 -29.08 4.62
C GLY A 349 -10.72 -27.82 5.41
N GLY A 350 -9.91 -27.94 6.47
CA GLY A 350 -9.55 -26.85 7.37
C GLY A 350 -10.50 -26.65 8.56
N THR A 351 -10.21 -25.60 9.33
CA THR A 351 -10.94 -25.26 10.57
C THR A 351 -11.16 -23.77 10.66
#